data_f607ef76a0b7dfc6f8517b034856815c
#
_entry.id   f607ef76a0b7dfc6f8517b034856815c
#
_cell.length_a   1.000
_cell.length_b   1.000
_cell.length_c   1.000
_cell.angle_alpha   90.00
_cell.angle_beta   90.00
_cell.angle_gamma   90.00
#
_symmetry.space_group_name_H-M   'P 1'
#
loop_
_entity.id
_entity.type
_entity.pdbx_description
1 polymer ?
#
loop_
_entity_poly.entity_id
_entity_poly.type
_entity_poly.pdbx_seq_one_letter_code
_entity_poly.pdbx_strand_id
1 'polypeptide(L)'
;GEFVLFGPGLAQDIMAYKLALYAAVKPEVVVLGSSRAGNVRAAFFERPFVNMAGAATDLESLRLLVDRMLAVHRPRVVLLGLDFWWLTAGAPAGRPERIVQPSLLDASTLRAPWRWLVQGRIAPADMLAPLQHRLRADRYGLEAQLRDTGYGPDGSLYEGAVLDGRRPAPDHAFARTLRELESGSGVWAGSLAPDRERLEAFAEICCRLRSRGIRTIVFLPPLATPVLGALADRNGGDAGWLSALRQGLLDCGVESMDFSDPRVYGSGDCEMMDGLHGGDVIGASLVRDMGDRQPWLRDMLHREYLSHVLRERRGLAAVPDERLTALPEADFLGLHCAKKRRGEATPRF
;
A
#
# COMPACT_ATOMS: atom_id res chain seq x y z
N GLY A 1 -5.81 2.05 -23.16
CA GLY A 1 -6.25 0.69 -22.86
C GLY A 1 -7.45 0.73 -21.93
N GLU A 2 -8.31 -0.26 -21.98
CA GLU A 2 -9.43 -0.35 -21.06
C GLU A 2 -8.89 -0.47 -19.62
N PHE A 3 -9.51 0.24 -18.69
CA PHE A 3 -9.19 0.12 -17.29
C PHE A 3 -9.71 -1.24 -16.78
N VAL A 4 -8.81 -1.97 -16.13
CA VAL A 4 -9.13 -3.28 -15.54
C VAL A 4 -8.66 -3.29 -14.09
N LEU A 5 -9.57 -3.65 -13.18
CA LEU A 5 -9.23 -3.91 -11.79
C LEU A 5 -8.91 -5.40 -11.62
N PHE A 6 -7.71 -5.72 -11.18
CA PHE A 6 -7.29 -7.08 -10.87
C PHE A 6 -7.35 -7.32 -9.35
N GLY A 7 -8.34 -8.07 -8.91
CA GLY A 7 -8.51 -8.48 -7.53
C GLY A 7 -8.29 -9.99 -7.39
N PRO A 8 -7.08 -10.43 -6.99
CA PRO A 8 -6.79 -11.85 -6.92
C PRO A 8 -7.77 -12.56 -5.98
N GLY A 9 -8.05 -13.80 -6.30
CA GLY A 9 -8.59 -14.76 -5.34
C GLY A 9 -7.49 -15.15 -4.35
N LEU A 10 -7.77 -16.06 -3.47
CA LEU A 10 -6.95 -16.40 -2.30
C LEU A 10 -5.56 -16.94 -2.54
N ALA A 11 -5.26 -17.51 -3.66
CA ALA A 11 -4.03 -18.26 -3.91
C ALA A 11 -3.16 -17.64 -4.99
N GLN A 12 -3.46 -16.42 -5.41
CA GLN A 12 -2.74 -15.82 -6.52
C GLN A 12 -1.53 -15.07 -5.99
N ASP A 13 -0.40 -15.40 -6.55
CA ASP A 13 0.87 -14.76 -6.30
C ASP A 13 0.86 -13.31 -6.80
N ILE A 14 0.70 -12.38 -5.87
CA ILE A 14 0.75 -10.94 -6.15
C ILE A 14 2.09 -10.57 -6.76
N MET A 15 3.18 -11.21 -6.34
CA MET A 15 4.51 -10.98 -6.90
C MET A 15 4.56 -11.33 -8.38
N ALA A 16 4.00 -12.48 -8.79
CA ALA A 16 3.98 -12.88 -10.20
C ALA A 16 3.19 -11.88 -11.06
N TYR A 17 2.01 -11.45 -10.60
CA TYR A 17 1.24 -10.41 -11.28
C TYR A 17 2.02 -9.09 -11.42
N LYS A 18 2.61 -8.61 -10.33
CA LYS A 18 3.39 -7.37 -10.32
C LYS A 18 4.63 -7.45 -11.21
N LEU A 19 5.32 -8.59 -11.23
CA LEU A 19 6.46 -8.82 -12.11
C LEU A 19 6.05 -8.89 -13.59
N ALA A 20 4.91 -9.48 -13.90
CA ALA A 20 4.36 -9.49 -15.26
C ALA A 20 4.01 -8.06 -15.73
N LEU A 21 3.36 -7.26 -14.87
CA LEU A 21 3.07 -5.86 -15.13
C LEU A 21 4.37 -5.05 -15.32
N TYR A 22 5.35 -5.24 -14.44
CA TYR A 22 6.66 -4.59 -14.52
C TYR A 22 7.38 -4.92 -15.84
N ALA A 23 7.36 -6.18 -16.25
CA ALA A 23 7.97 -6.63 -17.52
C ALA A 23 7.28 -6.02 -18.75
N ALA A 24 5.97 -5.85 -18.69
CA ALA A 24 5.18 -5.26 -19.77
C ALA A 24 5.39 -3.75 -19.89
N VAL A 25 5.42 -3.02 -18.75
CA VAL A 25 5.54 -1.55 -18.73
C VAL A 25 6.98 -1.08 -18.85
N LYS A 26 7.95 -1.81 -18.31
CA LYS A 26 9.36 -1.39 -18.16
C LYS A 26 9.49 0.00 -17.59
N PRO A 27 9.03 0.24 -16.36
CA PRO A 27 8.87 1.57 -15.78
C PRO A 27 10.21 2.26 -15.50
N GLU A 28 10.21 3.61 -15.56
CA GLU A 28 11.31 4.42 -15.07
C GLU A 28 11.25 4.61 -13.56
N VAL A 29 10.03 4.67 -12.99
CA VAL A 29 9.79 4.86 -11.56
C VAL A 29 9.03 3.66 -11.01
N VAL A 30 9.49 3.13 -9.88
CA VAL A 30 8.88 1.97 -9.22
C VAL A 30 8.68 2.27 -7.74
N VAL A 31 7.54 1.88 -7.21
CA VAL A 31 7.31 1.79 -5.75
C VAL A 31 7.45 0.34 -5.32
N LEU A 32 8.27 0.10 -4.30
CA LEU A 32 8.41 -1.19 -3.60
C LEU A 32 7.94 -1.02 -2.15
N GLY A 33 7.68 -2.12 -1.48
CA GLY A 33 7.30 -2.17 -0.07
C GLY A 33 6.11 -3.06 0.18
N SER A 34 5.57 -3.01 1.40
CA SER A 34 4.31 -3.67 1.75
C SER A 34 3.10 -2.97 1.12
N SER A 35 1.90 -3.45 1.44
CA SER A 35 0.63 -2.81 1.05
C SER A 35 0.52 -1.34 1.48
N ARG A 36 1.28 -0.90 2.49
CA ARG A 36 1.29 0.48 2.98
C ARG A 36 1.79 1.51 1.96
N ALA A 37 2.57 1.09 0.97
CA ALA A 37 2.99 1.92 -0.17
C ALA A 37 2.06 1.76 -1.40
N GLY A 38 0.94 1.04 -1.26
CA GLY A 38 0.03 0.67 -2.35
C GLY A 38 -0.73 1.83 -2.99
N ASN A 39 -0.81 2.98 -2.32
CA ASN A 39 -1.63 4.13 -2.72
C ASN A 39 -0.85 5.24 -3.46
N VAL A 40 0.35 4.95 -3.95
CA VAL A 40 1.08 5.83 -4.87
C VAL A 40 0.64 5.51 -6.30
N ARG A 41 0.11 6.50 -7.02
CA ARG A 41 -0.53 6.37 -8.33
C ARG A 41 0.37 6.78 -9.48
N ALA A 42 0.21 6.15 -10.66
CA ALA A 42 0.90 6.55 -11.88
C ALA A 42 0.63 8.02 -12.25
N ALA A 43 -0.58 8.53 -11.97
CA ALA A 43 -0.95 9.92 -12.24
C ALA A 43 -0.08 10.96 -11.53
N PHE A 44 0.70 10.57 -10.51
CA PHE A 44 1.63 11.46 -9.81
C PHE A 44 2.94 11.70 -10.57
N PHE A 45 3.19 10.93 -11.64
CA PHE A 45 4.44 10.94 -12.40
C PHE A 45 4.20 11.23 -13.88
N GLU A 46 5.13 11.95 -14.49
CA GLU A 46 5.19 12.15 -15.94
C GLU A 46 5.96 11.03 -16.67
N ARG A 47 6.42 10.05 -15.93
CA ARG A 47 7.25 8.94 -16.43
C ARG A 47 6.53 7.61 -16.29
N PRO A 48 6.87 6.61 -17.12
CA PRO A 48 6.36 5.26 -16.95
C PRO A 48 6.57 4.77 -15.51
N PHE A 49 5.50 4.33 -14.89
CA PHE A 49 5.43 4.02 -13.47
C PHE A 49 4.77 2.66 -13.24
N VAL A 50 5.23 1.93 -12.24
CA VAL A 50 4.54 0.75 -11.69
C VAL A 50 4.63 0.75 -10.18
N ASN A 51 3.50 0.55 -9.52
CA ASN A 51 3.44 0.28 -8.10
C ASN A 51 3.54 -1.23 -7.85
N MET A 52 4.65 -1.68 -7.30
CA MET A 52 4.91 -3.07 -6.94
C MET A 52 4.71 -3.34 -5.44
N ALA A 53 4.20 -2.36 -4.68
CA ALA A 53 3.91 -2.55 -3.26
C ALA A 53 2.91 -3.69 -3.04
N GLY A 54 3.07 -4.41 -1.93
CA GLY A 54 2.32 -5.62 -1.61
C GLY A 54 2.88 -6.91 -2.26
N ALA A 55 3.84 -6.81 -3.18
CA ALA A 55 4.54 -7.98 -3.73
C ALA A 55 5.60 -8.54 -2.77
N ALA A 56 6.04 -7.74 -1.80
CA ALA A 56 6.92 -8.16 -0.72
C ALA A 56 6.26 -7.87 0.63
N THR A 57 6.36 -8.80 1.58
CA THR A 57 5.81 -8.69 2.93
C THR A 57 6.86 -8.77 4.02
N ASP A 58 8.11 -9.02 3.65
CA ASP A 58 9.28 -9.17 4.50
C ASP A 58 10.57 -8.97 3.70
N LEU A 59 11.73 -9.01 4.37
CA LEU A 59 13.03 -8.78 3.73
C LEU A 59 13.40 -9.84 2.69
N GLU A 60 13.05 -11.11 2.93
CA GLU A 60 13.36 -12.19 2.00
C GLU A 60 12.60 -12.05 0.70
N SER A 61 11.29 -11.81 0.80
CA SER A 61 10.45 -11.56 -0.37
C SER A 61 10.84 -10.28 -1.09
N LEU A 62 11.29 -9.23 -0.37
CA LEU A 62 11.83 -8.02 -0.97
C LEU A 62 13.11 -8.31 -1.77
N ARG A 63 14.03 -9.08 -1.21
CA ARG A 63 15.27 -9.47 -1.91
C ARG A 63 14.95 -10.23 -3.19
N LEU A 64 14.08 -11.23 -3.10
CA LEU A 64 13.64 -12.00 -4.26
C LEU A 64 12.97 -11.12 -5.33
N LEU A 65 12.09 -10.19 -4.91
CA LEU A 65 11.42 -9.25 -5.80
C LEU A 65 12.42 -8.38 -6.55
N VAL A 66 13.41 -7.81 -5.84
CA VAL A 66 14.48 -6.99 -6.44
C VAL A 66 15.32 -7.81 -7.42
N ASP A 67 15.67 -9.06 -7.08
CA ASP A 67 16.40 -9.95 -7.98
C ASP A 67 15.67 -10.20 -9.28
N ARG A 68 14.39 -10.54 -9.20
CA ARG A 68 13.53 -10.80 -10.36
C ARG A 68 13.30 -9.55 -11.19
N MET A 69 13.07 -8.42 -10.54
CA MET A 69 12.90 -7.13 -11.19
C MET A 69 14.15 -6.74 -11.99
N LEU A 70 15.33 -6.83 -11.39
CA LEU A 70 16.60 -6.47 -12.03
C LEU A 70 17.01 -7.42 -13.16
N ALA A 71 16.52 -8.66 -13.16
CA ALA A 71 16.72 -9.61 -14.26
C ALA A 71 15.91 -9.24 -15.51
N VAL A 72 14.81 -8.49 -15.36
CA VAL A 72 13.93 -8.10 -16.47
C VAL A 72 14.26 -6.71 -17.00
N HIS A 73 14.34 -5.73 -16.12
CA HIS A 73 14.54 -4.32 -16.46
C HIS A 73 15.19 -3.57 -15.30
N ARG A 74 15.86 -2.46 -15.60
CA ARG A 74 16.46 -1.58 -14.60
C ARG A 74 15.75 -0.24 -14.58
N PRO A 75 14.96 0.09 -13.54
CA PRO A 75 14.31 1.38 -13.42
C PRO A 75 15.35 2.47 -13.11
N ARG A 76 14.98 3.73 -13.29
CA ARG A 76 15.83 4.88 -12.90
C ARG A 76 15.68 5.21 -11.42
N VAL A 77 14.47 5.02 -10.88
CA VAL A 77 14.09 5.40 -9.53
C VAL A 77 13.32 4.26 -8.84
N VAL A 78 13.68 4.00 -7.60
CA VAL A 78 12.94 3.14 -6.67
C VAL A 78 12.56 3.97 -5.44
N LEU A 79 11.27 4.04 -5.14
CA LEU A 79 10.71 4.54 -3.89
C LEU A 79 10.36 3.31 -3.04
N LEU A 80 11.09 3.09 -1.94
CA LEU A 80 10.98 1.89 -1.12
C LEU A 80 10.31 2.21 0.22
N GLY A 81 9.04 1.85 0.36
CA GLY A 81 8.31 1.92 1.63
C GLY A 81 8.77 0.81 2.56
N LEU A 82 9.33 1.20 3.70
CA LEU A 82 9.87 0.29 4.71
C LEU A 82 8.95 0.21 5.91
N ASP A 83 8.57 -1.00 6.26
CA ASP A 83 7.89 -1.28 7.52
C ASP A 83 8.91 -1.61 8.61
N PHE A 84 8.86 -0.89 9.74
CA PHE A 84 9.84 -1.06 10.82
C PHE A 84 9.86 -2.50 11.37
N TRP A 85 8.72 -3.19 11.39
CA TRP A 85 8.64 -4.59 11.86
C TRP A 85 9.40 -5.58 10.97
N TRP A 86 9.79 -5.21 9.76
CA TRP A 86 10.70 -6.02 8.97
C TRP A 86 12.11 -6.07 9.56
N LEU A 87 12.46 -5.05 10.35
CA LEU A 87 13.78 -4.86 10.93
C LEU A 87 13.86 -5.22 12.42
N THR A 88 12.79 -5.75 12.99
CA THR A 88 12.74 -6.07 14.43
C THR A 88 13.06 -7.53 14.71
N ALA A 89 13.64 -7.79 15.90
CA ALA A 89 13.83 -9.14 16.39
C ALA A 89 12.46 -9.82 16.64
N GLY A 90 12.22 -10.93 15.98
CA GLY A 90 10.92 -11.61 16.05
C GLY A 90 9.96 -11.32 14.91
N ALA A 91 10.38 -10.51 13.94
CA ALA A 91 9.67 -10.44 12.67
C ALA A 91 9.47 -11.86 12.11
N PRO A 92 8.28 -12.22 11.63
CA PRO A 92 8.04 -13.53 11.08
C PRO A 92 9.06 -13.80 9.97
N ALA A 93 9.74 -14.95 10.05
CA ALA A 93 10.59 -15.39 8.95
C ALA A 93 9.70 -15.55 7.72
N GLY A 94 10.02 -14.81 6.67
CA GLY A 94 9.30 -14.88 5.41
C GLY A 94 9.26 -16.34 4.94
N ARG A 95 8.09 -16.79 4.57
CA ARG A 95 8.03 -18.04 3.79
C ARG A 95 8.47 -17.64 2.39
N PRO A 96 9.51 -18.27 1.82
CA PRO A 96 9.85 -18.05 0.43
C PRO A 96 8.57 -18.32 -0.37
N GLU A 97 7.98 -17.29 -0.94
CA GLU A 97 6.80 -17.43 -1.77
C GLU A 97 7.21 -18.37 -2.91
N ARG A 98 6.71 -19.59 -2.85
CA ARG A 98 6.75 -20.45 -4.02
C ARG A 98 5.96 -19.72 -5.08
N ILE A 99 6.61 -19.31 -6.15
CA ILE A 99 5.94 -18.85 -7.36
C ILE A 99 5.18 -20.07 -7.89
N VAL A 100 4.05 -20.34 -7.27
CA VAL A 100 3.14 -21.38 -7.72
C VAL A 100 2.37 -20.74 -8.87
N GLN A 101 2.52 -21.28 -10.06
CA GLN A 101 1.63 -20.92 -11.16
C GLN A 101 0.18 -21.12 -10.65
N PRO A 102 -0.67 -20.09 -10.70
CA PRO A 102 -2.01 -20.18 -10.16
C PRO A 102 -2.77 -21.28 -10.90
N SER A 103 -3.08 -22.36 -10.22
CA SER A 103 -4.02 -23.36 -10.71
C SER A 103 -5.43 -22.84 -10.47
N LEU A 104 -6.20 -22.65 -11.52
CA LEU A 104 -7.62 -22.32 -11.43
C LEU A 104 -8.44 -23.39 -10.68
N LEU A 105 -7.86 -24.57 -10.50
CA LEU A 105 -8.48 -25.75 -9.85
C LEU A 105 -7.97 -25.97 -8.42
N ASP A 106 -7.28 -25.02 -7.82
CA ASP A 106 -6.85 -25.15 -6.43
C ASP A 106 -8.07 -25.13 -5.49
N ALA A 107 -8.19 -26.17 -4.67
CA ALA A 107 -9.24 -26.29 -3.66
C ALA A 107 -9.31 -25.09 -2.69
N SER A 108 -8.20 -24.38 -2.48
CA SER A 108 -8.16 -23.15 -1.70
C SER A 108 -8.98 -22.03 -2.36
N THR A 109 -8.90 -21.89 -3.69
CA THR A 109 -9.67 -20.92 -4.47
C THR A 109 -11.16 -21.18 -4.39
N LEU A 110 -11.58 -22.46 -4.43
CA LEU A 110 -12.99 -22.84 -4.31
C LEU A 110 -13.56 -22.60 -2.91
N ARG A 111 -12.73 -22.74 -1.87
CA ARG A 111 -13.14 -22.48 -0.47
C ARG A 111 -13.16 -21.02 -0.07
N ALA A 112 -12.55 -20.17 -0.86
CA ALA A 112 -12.38 -18.77 -0.54
C ALA A 112 -13.67 -18.01 -0.31
N PRO A 113 -14.66 -18.06 -1.21
CA PRO A 113 -15.90 -17.33 -1.02
C PRO A 113 -16.62 -17.74 0.27
N TRP A 114 -16.60 -19.04 0.61
CA TRP A 114 -17.19 -19.55 1.86
C TRP A 114 -16.47 -19.02 3.10
N ARG A 115 -15.14 -18.99 3.06
CA ARG A 115 -14.34 -18.40 4.15
C ARG A 115 -14.63 -16.93 4.31
N TRP A 116 -14.74 -16.18 3.23
CA TRP A 116 -15.06 -14.75 3.27
C TRP A 116 -16.46 -14.48 3.78
N LEU A 117 -17.43 -15.34 3.45
CA LEU A 117 -18.79 -15.27 3.98
C LEU A 117 -18.79 -15.46 5.50
N VAL A 118 -18.11 -16.51 6.00
CA VAL A 118 -17.99 -16.77 7.46
C VAL A 118 -17.26 -15.63 8.18
N GLN A 119 -16.28 -15.03 7.53
CA GLN A 119 -15.53 -13.87 8.05
C GLN A 119 -16.29 -12.55 7.94
N GLY A 120 -17.50 -12.52 7.39
CA GLY A 120 -18.26 -11.30 7.14
C GLY A 120 -17.63 -10.35 6.10
N ARG A 121 -16.67 -10.87 5.30
CA ARG A 121 -15.98 -10.09 4.26
C ARG A 121 -16.82 -9.91 3.00
N ILE A 122 -17.78 -10.77 2.76
CA ILE A 122 -18.79 -10.69 1.70
C ILE A 122 -20.17 -11.00 2.28
N ALA A 123 -21.24 -10.52 1.64
CA ALA A 123 -22.62 -10.84 2.00
C ALA A 123 -23.11 -12.12 1.27
N PRO A 124 -24.11 -12.83 1.78
CA PRO A 124 -24.72 -13.97 1.07
C PRO A 124 -25.17 -13.63 -0.35
N ALA A 125 -25.69 -12.42 -0.55
CA ALA A 125 -26.12 -11.94 -1.87
C ALA A 125 -24.95 -11.86 -2.88
N ASP A 126 -23.72 -11.60 -2.42
CA ASP A 126 -22.54 -11.54 -3.29
C ASP A 126 -22.20 -12.91 -3.89
N MET A 127 -22.52 -14.00 -3.17
CA MET A 127 -22.35 -15.37 -3.67
C MET A 127 -23.26 -15.71 -4.86
N LEU A 128 -24.38 -15.01 -4.98
CA LEU A 128 -25.36 -15.19 -6.06
C LEU A 128 -25.06 -14.31 -7.27
N ALA A 129 -24.14 -13.35 -7.16
CA ALA A 129 -23.81 -12.41 -8.23
C ALA A 129 -23.44 -13.10 -9.56
N PRO A 130 -22.63 -14.18 -9.60
CA PRO A 130 -22.36 -14.91 -10.84
C PRO A 130 -23.59 -15.51 -11.49
N LEU A 131 -24.53 -16.03 -10.68
CA LEU A 131 -25.79 -16.64 -11.17
C LEU A 131 -26.77 -15.59 -11.71
N GLN A 132 -26.64 -14.36 -11.26
CA GLN A 132 -27.48 -13.23 -11.69
C GLN A 132 -26.88 -12.46 -12.88
N HIS A 133 -25.84 -12.97 -13.52
CA HIS A 133 -25.11 -12.30 -14.62
C HIS A 133 -24.67 -10.87 -14.29
N ARG A 134 -24.33 -10.61 -13.02
CA ARG A 134 -23.87 -9.29 -12.54
C ARG A 134 -22.34 -9.15 -12.52
N LEU A 135 -21.64 -10.02 -13.26
CA LEU A 135 -20.19 -9.92 -13.40
C LEU A 135 -19.83 -8.70 -14.25
N ARG A 136 -18.87 -7.93 -13.77
CA ARG A 136 -18.38 -6.74 -14.48
C ARG A 136 -17.20 -7.11 -15.35
N ALA A 137 -17.25 -6.72 -16.62
CA ALA A 137 -16.19 -7.02 -17.60
C ALA A 137 -14.84 -6.34 -17.27
N ASP A 138 -14.89 -5.23 -16.53
CA ASP A 138 -13.72 -4.46 -16.10
C ASP A 138 -13.15 -4.92 -14.75
N ARG A 139 -13.59 -6.07 -14.23
CA ARG A 139 -13.16 -6.64 -12.95
C ARG A 139 -12.68 -8.08 -13.15
N TYR A 140 -11.42 -8.34 -12.86
CA TYR A 140 -10.82 -9.67 -12.94
C TYR A 140 -10.49 -10.21 -11.54
N GLY A 141 -10.96 -11.42 -11.27
CA GLY A 141 -10.75 -12.12 -10.01
C GLY A 141 -11.84 -11.84 -8.97
N LEU A 142 -11.91 -12.73 -7.96
CA LEU A 142 -13.02 -12.75 -6.99
C LEU A 142 -13.07 -11.49 -6.12
N GLU A 143 -11.94 -10.97 -5.68
CA GLU A 143 -11.92 -9.74 -4.87
C GLU A 143 -12.42 -8.52 -5.66
N ALA A 144 -12.02 -8.40 -6.92
CA ALA A 144 -12.49 -7.32 -7.77
C ALA A 144 -13.99 -7.43 -8.04
N GLN A 145 -14.50 -8.62 -8.33
CA GLN A 145 -15.91 -8.86 -8.62
C GLN A 145 -16.80 -8.70 -7.39
N LEU A 146 -16.41 -9.28 -6.26
CA LEU A 146 -17.26 -9.39 -5.07
C LEU A 146 -17.05 -8.24 -4.08
N ARG A 147 -15.87 -7.62 -4.07
CA ARG A 147 -15.49 -6.62 -3.08
C ARG A 147 -15.13 -5.26 -3.67
N ASP A 148 -15.06 -5.15 -4.99
CA ASP A 148 -14.59 -3.94 -5.71
C ASP A 148 -13.21 -3.47 -5.19
N THR A 149 -12.35 -4.45 -4.87
CA THR A 149 -11.01 -4.26 -4.32
C THR A 149 -10.00 -4.94 -5.22
N GLY A 150 -8.88 -4.30 -5.51
CA GLY A 150 -7.85 -4.89 -6.36
C GLY A 150 -6.81 -3.89 -6.80
N TYR A 151 -5.98 -4.33 -7.73
CA TYR A 151 -4.90 -3.54 -8.31
C TYR A 151 -5.31 -2.96 -9.65
N GLY A 152 -5.06 -1.68 -9.84
CA GLY A 152 -5.27 -1.00 -11.12
C GLY A 152 -4.18 -1.32 -12.16
N PRO A 153 -4.29 -0.72 -13.35
CA PRO A 153 -3.34 -0.96 -14.44
C PRO A 153 -1.92 -0.48 -14.15
N ASP A 154 -1.74 0.38 -13.16
CA ASP A 154 -0.44 0.83 -12.66
C ASP A 154 0.07 0.00 -11.47
N GLY A 155 -0.69 -1.02 -11.07
CA GLY A 155 -0.38 -1.87 -9.94
C GLY A 155 -0.77 -1.27 -8.57
N SER A 156 -1.28 -0.06 -8.49
CA SER A 156 -1.71 0.52 -7.21
C SER A 156 -3.02 -0.10 -6.70
N LEU A 157 -3.23 -0.05 -5.38
CA LEU A 157 -4.39 -0.67 -4.73
C LEU A 157 -5.61 0.25 -4.78
N TYR A 158 -6.79 -0.33 -5.04
CA TYR A 158 -8.08 0.33 -5.02
C TYR A 158 -9.06 -0.41 -4.11
N GLU A 159 -9.83 0.33 -3.31
CA GLU A 159 -10.80 -0.18 -2.33
C GLU A 159 -12.14 0.56 -2.45
N GLY A 160 -12.69 0.61 -3.66
CA GLY A 160 -13.85 1.44 -4.02
C GLY A 160 -15.06 1.24 -3.12
N ALA A 161 -15.41 0.00 -2.77
CA ALA A 161 -16.59 -0.30 -1.95
C ALA A 161 -16.46 0.14 -0.48
N VAL A 162 -15.24 0.31 0.03
CA VAL A 162 -15.00 0.89 1.36
C VAL A 162 -15.14 2.42 1.28
N LEU A 163 -14.51 3.01 0.28
CA LEU A 163 -14.49 4.46 0.09
C LEU A 163 -15.89 5.06 -0.08
N ASP A 164 -16.77 4.41 -0.82
CA ASP A 164 -18.14 4.89 -1.05
C ASP A 164 -19.15 4.45 0.05
N GLY A 165 -18.68 3.73 1.05
CA GLY A 165 -19.49 3.30 2.20
C GLY A 165 -20.43 2.12 1.92
N ARG A 166 -20.37 1.49 0.72
CA ARG A 166 -21.13 0.26 0.43
C ARG A 166 -20.68 -0.90 1.33
N ARG A 167 -19.41 -0.88 1.77
CA ARG A 167 -18.88 -1.85 2.73
C ARG A 167 -18.32 -1.15 3.96
N PRO A 168 -18.43 -1.76 5.13
CA PRO A 168 -17.83 -1.22 6.34
C PRO A 168 -16.30 -1.24 6.21
N ALA A 169 -15.66 -0.18 6.72
CA ALA A 169 -14.22 -0.19 6.90
C ALA A 169 -13.83 -1.29 7.91
N PRO A 170 -12.76 -2.03 7.65
CA PRO A 170 -12.32 -3.09 8.55
C PRO A 170 -11.75 -2.56 9.87
N ASP A 171 -11.47 -1.25 9.95
CA ASP A 171 -10.78 -0.61 11.08
C ASP A 171 -11.43 0.73 11.47
N HIS A 172 -12.73 0.69 11.81
CA HIS A 172 -13.48 1.87 12.24
C HIS A 172 -12.81 2.53 13.45
N ALA A 173 -12.58 3.84 13.38
CA ALA A 173 -11.88 4.65 14.38
C ALA A 173 -10.52 4.05 14.82
N PHE A 174 -9.86 3.29 13.92
CA PHE A 174 -8.58 2.59 14.17
C PHE A 174 -8.63 1.56 15.31
N ALA A 175 -9.83 1.16 15.71
CA ALA A 175 -10.04 0.34 16.89
C ALA A 175 -9.43 -1.06 16.77
N ARG A 176 -9.39 -1.63 15.57
CA ARG A 176 -8.73 -2.93 15.33
C ARG A 176 -7.22 -2.80 15.48
N THR A 177 -6.61 -1.83 14.79
CA THR A 177 -5.16 -1.62 14.83
C THR A 177 -4.68 -1.28 16.25
N LEU A 178 -5.41 -0.46 16.99
CA LEU A 178 -5.08 -0.14 18.38
C LEU A 178 -5.14 -1.39 19.28
N ARG A 179 -6.18 -2.23 19.17
CA ARG A 179 -6.25 -3.49 19.93
C ARG A 179 -5.13 -4.46 19.55
N GLU A 180 -4.77 -4.57 18.28
CA GLU A 180 -3.64 -5.41 17.83
C GLU A 180 -2.32 -4.90 18.42
N LEU A 181 -2.12 -3.58 18.43
CA LEU A 181 -0.94 -2.95 19.05
C LEU A 181 -0.91 -3.21 20.56
N GLU A 182 -2.02 -2.99 21.26
CA GLU A 182 -2.14 -3.20 22.71
C GLU A 182 -1.87 -4.67 23.10
N SER A 183 -2.45 -5.60 22.36
CA SER A 183 -2.25 -7.06 22.61
C SER A 183 -0.92 -7.60 22.11
N GLY A 184 -0.14 -6.81 21.35
CA GLY A 184 1.09 -7.29 20.72
C GLY A 184 0.86 -8.37 19.68
N SER A 185 -0.23 -8.29 18.93
CA SER A 185 -0.59 -9.26 17.89
C SER A 185 -0.39 -8.70 16.47
N GLY A 186 -0.52 -9.56 15.46
CA GLY A 186 -0.34 -9.15 14.07
C GLY A 186 1.07 -8.66 13.78
N VAL A 187 1.19 -7.50 13.14
CA VAL A 187 2.48 -6.87 12.82
C VAL A 187 3.24 -6.34 14.04
N TRP A 188 2.55 -6.26 15.18
CA TRP A 188 3.08 -5.80 16.47
C TRP A 188 3.59 -6.94 17.36
N ALA A 189 3.56 -8.18 16.86
CA ALA A 189 4.00 -9.34 17.62
C ALA A 189 5.52 -9.32 17.83
N GLY A 190 5.96 -9.70 19.04
CA GLY A 190 7.36 -9.78 19.39
C GLY A 190 7.99 -8.46 19.85
N SER A 191 9.32 -8.43 19.84
CA SER A 191 10.09 -7.24 20.22
C SER A 191 10.05 -6.20 19.13
N LEU A 192 9.91 -4.93 19.50
CA LEU A 192 10.05 -3.79 18.58
C LEU A 192 11.51 -3.26 18.52
N ALA A 193 12.42 -3.92 19.23
CA ALA A 193 13.84 -3.55 19.17
C ALA A 193 14.42 -3.90 17.77
N PRO A 194 15.34 -3.05 17.27
CA PRO A 194 16.01 -3.32 16.01
C PRO A 194 16.85 -4.59 16.08
N ASP A 195 16.82 -5.36 15.00
CA ASP A 195 17.68 -6.51 14.78
C ASP A 195 18.80 -6.11 13.83
N ARG A 196 20.04 -6.28 14.28
CA ARG A 196 21.23 -5.83 13.54
C ARG A 196 21.36 -6.57 12.20
N GLU A 197 21.17 -7.88 12.18
CA GLU A 197 21.34 -8.68 10.95
C GLU A 197 20.29 -8.28 9.91
N ARG A 198 19.07 -7.97 10.35
CA ARG A 198 17.99 -7.50 9.46
C ARG A 198 18.27 -6.10 8.93
N LEU A 199 18.81 -5.21 9.75
CA LEU A 199 19.24 -3.88 9.31
C LEU A 199 20.34 -3.98 8.25
N GLU A 200 21.35 -4.81 8.47
CA GLU A 200 22.43 -5.07 7.53
C GLU A 200 21.89 -5.68 6.23
N ALA A 201 21.03 -6.69 6.31
CA ALA A 201 20.40 -7.31 5.13
C ALA A 201 19.55 -6.31 4.32
N PHE A 202 18.82 -5.41 4.98
CA PHE A 202 18.08 -4.36 4.30
C PHE A 202 19.00 -3.34 3.63
N ALA A 203 20.06 -2.91 4.32
CA ALA A 203 21.07 -2.01 3.76
C ALA A 203 21.74 -2.61 2.52
N GLU A 204 22.06 -3.91 2.53
CA GLU A 204 22.61 -4.62 1.36
C GLU A 204 21.68 -4.54 0.15
N ILE A 205 20.37 -4.72 0.32
CA ILE A 205 19.40 -4.58 -0.77
C ILE A 205 19.44 -3.15 -1.34
N CYS A 206 19.47 -2.14 -0.48
CA CYS A 206 19.52 -0.74 -0.89
C CYS A 206 20.84 -0.38 -1.60
N CYS A 207 21.98 -0.82 -1.05
CA CYS A 207 23.31 -0.63 -1.65
C CYS A 207 23.39 -1.30 -3.02
N ARG A 208 22.78 -2.46 -3.18
CA ARG A 208 22.73 -3.18 -4.45
C ARG A 208 21.91 -2.44 -5.51
N LEU A 209 20.78 -1.84 -5.16
CA LEU A 209 20.03 -0.97 -6.08
C LEU A 209 20.92 0.21 -6.50
N ARG A 210 21.56 0.85 -5.54
CA ARG A 210 22.41 2.00 -5.77
C ARG A 210 23.63 1.68 -6.65
N SER A 211 24.30 0.54 -6.43
CA SER A 211 25.44 0.09 -7.23
C SER A 211 25.07 -0.20 -8.70
N ARG A 212 23.78 -0.46 -8.96
CA ARG A 212 23.24 -0.60 -10.32
C ARG A 212 22.85 0.75 -10.95
N GLY A 213 23.19 1.87 -10.30
CA GLY A 213 22.86 3.22 -10.78
C GLY A 213 21.41 3.62 -10.61
N ILE A 214 20.64 2.92 -9.75
CA ILE A 214 19.25 3.21 -9.45
C ILE A 214 19.19 4.22 -8.31
N ARG A 215 18.53 5.35 -8.51
CA ARG A 215 18.27 6.32 -7.44
C ARG A 215 17.21 5.73 -6.51
N THR A 216 17.52 5.64 -5.24
CA THR A 216 16.65 4.99 -4.25
C THR A 216 16.35 5.95 -3.12
N ILE A 217 15.09 6.09 -2.76
CA ILE A 217 14.60 6.74 -1.54
C ILE A 217 13.93 5.66 -0.72
N VAL A 218 14.40 5.47 0.52
CA VAL A 218 13.70 4.67 1.52
C VAL A 218 12.79 5.59 2.31
N PHE A 219 11.55 5.20 2.49
CA PHE A 219 10.63 6.01 3.30
C PHE A 219 9.83 5.14 4.27
N LEU A 220 9.53 5.72 5.43
CA LEU A 220 8.62 5.12 6.41
C LEU A 220 7.20 5.56 6.09
N PRO A 221 6.30 4.64 5.73
CA PRO A 221 4.91 4.97 5.45
C PRO A 221 4.18 5.49 6.70
N PRO A 222 3.05 6.23 6.53
CA PRO A 222 2.31 6.83 7.64
C PRO A 222 1.67 5.81 8.56
N LEU A 223 1.45 6.24 9.80
CA LEU A 223 0.56 5.63 10.77
C LEU A 223 -0.53 6.63 11.13
N ALA A 224 -1.72 6.17 11.46
CA ALA A 224 -2.74 7.04 12.04
C ALA A 224 -2.23 7.65 13.35
N THR A 225 -2.58 8.91 13.63
CA THR A 225 -2.00 9.63 14.77
C THR A 225 -2.27 8.95 16.12
N PRO A 226 -3.46 8.32 16.40
CA PRO A 226 -3.67 7.56 17.63
C PRO A 226 -2.77 6.32 17.70
N VAL A 227 -2.50 5.66 16.57
CA VAL A 227 -1.62 4.48 16.52
C VAL A 227 -0.18 4.89 16.78
N LEU A 228 0.25 6.01 16.20
CA LEU A 228 1.59 6.57 16.44
C LEU A 228 1.81 6.94 17.91
N GLY A 229 0.80 7.56 18.56
CA GLY A 229 0.84 7.87 19.98
C GLY A 229 0.95 6.62 20.85
N ALA A 230 0.07 5.64 20.64
CA ALA A 230 0.09 4.37 21.37
C ALA A 230 1.40 3.57 21.18
N LEU A 231 2.00 3.66 19.96
CA LEU A 231 3.31 3.05 19.69
C LEU A 231 4.45 3.73 20.47
N ALA A 232 4.43 5.06 20.54
CA ALA A 232 5.41 5.82 21.32
C ALA A 232 5.32 5.48 22.81
N ASP A 233 4.10 5.40 23.36
CA ASP A 233 3.86 5.02 24.77
C ASP A 233 4.38 3.60 25.07
N ARG A 234 4.15 2.66 24.16
CA ARG A 234 4.59 1.28 24.31
C ARG A 234 6.12 1.13 24.30
N ASN A 235 6.81 1.93 23.51
CA ASN A 235 8.26 1.83 23.31
C ASN A 235 9.08 2.74 24.24
N GLY A 236 8.45 3.54 25.09
CA GLY A 236 9.15 4.52 25.90
C GLY A 236 9.87 5.61 25.10
N GLY A 237 9.40 5.89 23.90
CA GLY A 237 10.00 6.80 22.93
C GLY A 237 10.70 6.10 21.76
N ASP A 238 11.79 6.69 21.24
CA ASP A 238 12.54 6.17 20.10
C ASP A 238 13.23 4.82 20.43
N ALA A 239 12.86 3.78 19.73
CA ALA A 239 13.52 2.47 19.87
C ALA A 239 14.94 2.43 19.25
N GLY A 240 15.46 3.56 18.76
CA GLY A 240 16.80 3.67 18.15
C GLY A 240 16.93 3.06 16.75
N TRP A 241 15.89 2.35 16.27
CA TRP A 241 15.96 1.66 14.97
C TRP A 241 16.06 2.63 13.79
N LEU A 242 15.43 3.81 13.87
CA LEU A 242 15.50 4.81 12.82
C LEU A 242 16.89 5.40 12.66
N SER A 243 17.60 5.66 13.77
CA SER A 243 18.99 6.11 13.72
C SER A 243 19.93 5.03 13.20
N ALA A 244 19.75 3.78 13.62
CA ALA A 244 20.50 2.64 13.11
C ALA A 244 20.27 2.42 11.61
N LEU A 245 19.02 2.51 11.14
CA LEU A 245 18.68 2.45 9.73
C LEU A 245 19.38 3.56 8.94
N ARG A 246 19.26 4.79 9.40
CA ARG A 246 19.91 5.94 8.75
C ARG A 246 21.41 5.75 8.63
N GLN A 247 22.07 5.29 9.68
CA GLN A 247 23.50 5.02 9.65
C GLN A 247 23.86 3.95 8.62
N GLY A 248 23.14 2.82 8.61
CA GLY A 248 23.41 1.75 7.63
C GLY A 248 23.17 2.15 6.17
N LEU A 249 22.24 3.07 5.92
CA LEU A 249 21.96 3.57 4.57
C LEU A 249 22.94 4.65 4.10
N LEU A 250 23.59 5.39 5.02
CA LEU A 250 24.58 6.42 4.68
C LEU A 250 25.77 5.84 3.92
N ASP A 251 26.22 4.65 4.29
CA ASP A 251 27.39 3.99 3.69
C ASP A 251 27.23 3.72 2.19
N CYS A 252 25.99 3.57 1.72
CA CYS A 252 25.69 3.43 0.29
C CYS A 252 25.06 4.66 -0.35
N GLY A 253 24.99 5.78 0.34
CA GLY A 253 24.41 7.02 -0.19
C GLY A 253 22.93 6.91 -0.56
N VAL A 254 22.18 6.08 0.18
CA VAL A 254 20.73 5.95 0.03
C VAL A 254 20.06 6.82 1.08
N GLU A 255 19.13 7.63 0.63
CA GLU A 255 18.41 8.56 1.48
C GLU A 255 17.22 7.90 2.15
N SER A 256 16.99 8.23 3.43
CA SER A 256 15.82 7.81 4.17
C SER A 256 14.98 9.00 4.63
N MET A 257 13.67 8.90 4.45
CA MET A 257 12.70 9.92 4.82
C MET A 257 11.65 9.33 5.76
N ASP A 258 11.40 10.03 6.86
CA ASP A 258 10.36 9.63 7.82
C ASP A 258 9.06 10.35 7.51
N PHE A 259 8.07 9.56 7.12
CA PHE A 259 6.69 10.00 6.88
C PHE A 259 5.69 9.29 7.81
N SER A 260 6.16 8.72 8.91
CA SER A 260 5.30 8.01 9.86
C SER A 260 4.24 8.90 10.49
N ASP A 261 4.54 10.19 10.71
CA ASP A 261 3.58 11.17 11.18
C ASP A 261 2.99 11.97 10.00
N PRO A 262 1.72 11.76 9.64
CA PRO A 262 1.10 12.46 8.51
C PRO A 262 1.02 13.99 8.69
N ARG A 263 1.04 14.48 9.93
CA ARG A 263 0.96 15.92 10.23
C ARG A 263 2.17 16.70 9.73
N VAL A 264 3.35 16.07 9.64
CA VAL A 264 4.62 16.72 9.25
C VAL A 264 4.60 17.23 7.80
N TYR A 265 3.77 16.59 6.95
CA TYR A 265 3.62 16.98 5.54
C TYR A 265 2.19 17.46 5.21
N GLY A 266 1.46 17.89 6.26
CA GLY A 266 0.15 18.54 6.13
C GLY A 266 -1.00 17.59 5.78
N SER A 267 -0.89 16.30 6.10
CA SER A 267 -1.95 15.29 6.01
C SER A 267 -2.52 14.96 7.40
N GLY A 268 -3.53 14.11 7.45
CA GLY A 268 -4.16 13.73 8.71
C GLY A 268 -4.97 12.45 8.63
N ASP A 269 -5.56 12.07 9.77
CA ASP A 269 -6.26 10.80 9.94
C ASP A 269 -7.47 10.62 8.99
N CYS A 270 -8.09 11.71 8.55
CA CYS A 270 -9.17 11.66 7.56
C CYS A 270 -8.72 11.17 6.18
N GLU A 271 -7.43 11.23 5.89
CA GLU A 271 -6.82 10.77 4.65
C GLU A 271 -6.29 9.33 4.75
N MET A 272 -6.44 8.67 5.92
CA MET A 272 -6.07 7.27 6.13
C MET A 272 -7.18 6.32 5.62
N MET A 273 -6.78 5.08 5.28
CA MET A 273 -7.69 3.98 4.95
C MET A 273 -7.99 3.09 6.17
N ASP A 274 -7.02 2.95 7.06
CA ASP A 274 -7.08 2.30 8.37
C ASP A 274 -5.93 2.81 9.25
N GLY A 275 -5.65 2.18 10.39
CA GLY A 275 -4.58 2.61 11.30
C GLY A 275 -3.16 2.51 10.72
N LEU A 276 -2.96 1.76 9.62
CA LEU A 276 -1.66 1.46 9.02
C LEU A 276 -1.49 2.00 7.60
N HIS A 277 -2.57 2.16 6.84
CA HIS A 277 -2.54 2.48 5.43
C HIS A 277 -3.01 3.91 5.18
N GLY A 278 -2.15 4.72 4.56
CA GLY A 278 -2.53 6.01 4.02
C GLY A 278 -3.34 5.86 2.73
N GLY A 279 -4.25 6.81 2.46
CA GLY A 279 -4.95 6.90 1.19
C GLY A 279 -4.12 7.54 0.08
N ASP A 280 -4.73 7.70 -1.10
CA ASP A 280 -4.08 8.28 -2.27
C ASP A 280 -3.62 9.73 -2.05
N VAL A 281 -4.39 10.50 -1.28
CA VAL A 281 -4.07 11.91 -0.98
C VAL A 281 -2.80 11.99 -0.11
N ILE A 282 -2.65 11.06 0.83
CA ILE A 282 -1.38 10.88 1.56
C ILE A 282 -0.26 10.50 0.59
N GLY A 283 -0.50 9.54 -0.31
CA GLY A 283 0.46 9.18 -1.35
C GLY A 283 0.93 10.37 -2.20
N ALA A 284 0.00 11.23 -2.60
CA ALA A 284 0.31 12.47 -3.32
C ALA A 284 1.15 13.45 -2.48
N SER A 285 0.84 13.57 -1.18
CA SER A 285 1.59 14.43 -0.25
C SER A 285 3.03 13.93 -0.08
N LEU A 286 3.21 12.62 0.12
CA LEU A 286 4.53 11.99 0.24
C LEU A 286 5.39 12.21 -1.00
N VAL A 287 4.81 11.92 -2.18
CA VAL A 287 5.54 12.06 -3.46
C VAL A 287 5.93 13.52 -3.71
N ARG A 288 5.05 14.48 -3.40
CA ARG A 288 5.37 15.91 -3.50
C ARG A 288 6.52 16.29 -2.58
N ASP A 289 6.44 15.91 -1.29
CA ASP A 289 7.46 16.25 -0.29
C ASP A 289 8.82 15.62 -0.64
N MET A 290 8.83 14.36 -1.13
CA MET A 290 10.04 13.73 -1.68
C MET A 290 10.62 14.53 -2.85
N GLY A 291 9.77 15.01 -3.76
CA GLY A 291 10.21 15.83 -4.88
C GLY A 291 10.72 17.20 -4.46
N ASP A 292 10.15 17.81 -3.42
CA ASP A 292 10.62 19.08 -2.89
C ASP A 292 12.00 18.96 -2.24
N ARG A 293 12.30 17.82 -1.61
CA ARG A 293 13.63 17.51 -1.05
C ARG A 293 14.62 17.00 -2.09
N GLN A 294 14.13 16.37 -3.19
CA GLN A 294 14.97 15.76 -4.22
C GLN A 294 14.70 16.36 -5.60
N PRO A 295 15.50 17.33 -6.04
CA PRO A 295 15.32 17.99 -7.35
C PRO A 295 15.21 17.01 -8.52
N TRP A 296 16.01 15.95 -8.51
CA TRP A 296 16.00 14.94 -9.57
C TRP A 296 14.70 14.11 -9.62
N LEU A 297 13.98 13.96 -8.50
CA LEU A 297 12.66 13.33 -8.47
C LEU A 297 11.59 14.33 -8.91
N ARG A 298 11.71 15.60 -8.49
CA ARG A 298 10.79 16.68 -8.86
C ARG A 298 10.56 16.76 -10.36
N ASP A 299 11.61 16.60 -11.17
CA ASP A 299 11.57 16.67 -12.63
C ASP A 299 10.84 15.47 -13.27
N MET A 300 10.47 14.49 -12.47
CA MET A 300 9.71 13.30 -12.91
C MET A 300 8.24 13.36 -12.47
N LEU A 301 7.85 14.36 -11.66
CA LEU A 301 6.53 14.46 -11.06
C LEU A 301 5.57 15.28 -11.90
N HIS A 302 4.33 14.86 -11.96
CA HIS A 302 3.22 15.64 -12.51
C HIS A 302 2.76 16.69 -11.49
N ARG A 303 3.57 17.76 -11.35
CA ARG A 303 3.47 18.76 -10.27
C ARG A 303 2.13 19.51 -10.25
N GLU A 304 1.58 19.84 -11.40
CA GLU A 304 0.29 20.53 -11.51
C GLU A 304 -0.84 19.62 -10.98
N TYR A 305 -0.81 18.37 -11.38
CA TYR A 305 -1.78 17.37 -10.90
C TYR A 305 -1.68 17.14 -9.40
N LEU A 306 -0.46 16.96 -8.86
CA LEU A 306 -0.24 16.85 -7.42
C LEU A 306 -0.76 18.07 -6.66
N SER A 307 -0.46 19.29 -7.16
CA SER A 307 -0.94 20.53 -6.56
C SER A 307 -2.47 20.65 -6.61
N HIS A 308 -3.09 20.22 -7.70
CA HIS A 308 -4.55 20.16 -7.84
C HIS A 308 -5.15 19.18 -6.82
N VAL A 309 -4.66 17.93 -6.78
CA VAL A 309 -5.11 16.91 -5.84
C VAL A 309 -5.05 17.41 -4.40
N LEU A 310 -3.90 17.96 -4.01
CA LEU A 310 -3.68 18.40 -2.63
C LEU A 310 -4.50 19.66 -2.24
N ARG A 311 -4.93 20.45 -3.20
CA ARG A 311 -5.84 21.56 -2.94
C ARG A 311 -7.29 21.10 -2.82
N GLU A 312 -7.74 20.22 -3.72
CA GLU A 312 -9.16 19.84 -3.85
C GLU A 312 -9.55 18.63 -2.99
N ARG A 313 -8.59 17.82 -2.56
CA ARG A 313 -8.85 16.52 -1.93
C ARG A 313 -8.34 16.40 -0.50
N ARG A 314 -7.86 17.48 0.11
CA ARG A 314 -7.48 17.46 1.53
C ARG A 314 -8.64 17.00 2.41
N GLY A 315 -8.34 16.12 3.38
CA GLY A 315 -9.33 15.51 4.26
C GLY A 315 -10.09 14.33 3.65
N LEU A 316 -9.78 13.95 2.41
CA LEU A 316 -10.33 12.77 1.74
C LEU A 316 -9.21 11.73 1.53
N ALA A 317 -9.54 10.44 1.54
CA ALA A 317 -8.53 9.40 1.36
C ALA A 317 -8.19 9.17 -0.12
N ALA A 318 -9.18 9.26 -1.01
CA ALA A 318 -9.04 8.87 -2.41
C ALA A 318 -8.83 10.04 -3.36
N VAL A 319 -8.01 9.80 -4.37
CA VAL A 319 -7.97 10.61 -5.60
C VAL A 319 -9.04 10.07 -6.55
N PRO A 320 -9.88 10.94 -7.15
CA PRO A 320 -10.90 10.48 -8.08
C PRO A 320 -10.29 9.78 -9.28
N ASP A 321 -10.76 8.58 -9.53
CA ASP A 321 -10.65 7.93 -10.83
C ASP A 321 -12.08 7.73 -11.32
N GLU A 322 -12.49 8.44 -12.37
CA GLU A 322 -13.87 8.41 -12.91
C GLU A 322 -14.35 7.00 -13.21
N ARG A 323 -13.43 6.08 -13.43
CA ARG A 323 -13.71 4.67 -13.72
C ARG A 323 -13.94 3.82 -12.48
N LEU A 324 -13.50 4.28 -11.30
CA LEU A 324 -13.54 3.51 -10.04
C LEU A 324 -14.26 4.22 -8.90
N THR A 325 -14.19 5.54 -8.85
CA THR A 325 -14.65 6.35 -7.72
C THR A 325 -15.53 7.51 -8.19
N ALA A 326 -16.55 7.21 -8.96
CA ALA A 326 -17.54 8.21 -9.40
C ALA A 326 -18.45 8.71 -8.25
N LEU A 327 -18.35 8.10 -7.05
CA LEU A 327 -19.21 8.41 -5.92
C LEU A 327 -18.46 9.29 -4.90
N PRO A 328 -19.18 10.19 -4.20
CA PRO A 328 -18.60 10.95 -3.11
C PRO A 328 -18.11 10.00 -2.01
N GLU A 329 -16.93 10.27 -1.48
CA GLU A 329 -16.30 9.48 -0.43
C GLU A 329 -17.12 9.57 0.87
N ALA A 330 -17.40 8.43 1.48
CA ALA A 330 -18.09 8.34 2.76
C ALA A 330 -17.11 8.54 3.92
N ASP A 331 -17.62 8.93 5.10
CA ASP A 331 -16.86 8.87 6.36
C ASP A 331 -16.80 7.42 6.87
N PHE A 332 -16.07 6.57 6.12
CA PHE A 332 -16.00 5.13 6.37
C PHE A 332 -15.26 4.77 7.67
N LEU A 333 -14.34 5.63 8.13
CA LEU A 333 -13.64 5.44 9.41
C LEU A 333 -14.45 5.95 10.60
N GLY A 334 -15.51 6.76 10.41
CA GLY A 334 -16.30 7.31 11.49
C GLY A 334 -15.57 8.36 12.34
N LEU A 335 -14.65 9.10 11.74
CA LEU A 335 -13.84 10.11 12.41
C LEU A 335 -14.48 11.50 12.40
N HIS A 336 -15.71 11.60 11.92
CA HIS A 336 -16.42 12.88 11.72
C HIS A 336 -15.71 13.83 10.75
N CYS A 337 -15.01 13.25 9.77
CA CYS A 337 -14.39 14.00 8.69
C CYS A 337 -15.45 14.70 7.85
N ALA A 338 -15.08 15.80 7.17
CA ALA A 338 -15.95 16.51 6.22
C ALA A 338 -16.19 15.69 4.94
N LYS A 339 -16.68 14.47 5.11
CA LYS A 339 -17.04 13.50 4.08
C LYS A 339 -18.54 13.21 4.18
N LYS A 340 -19.12 12.58 3.16
CA LYS A 340 -20.50 12.14 3.22
C LYS A 340 -20.71 11.12 4.34
N ARG A 341 -21.72 11.29 5.18
CA ARG A 341 -22.04 10.30 6.21
C ARG A 341 -22.61 9.05 5.60
N ARG A 342 -22.26 7.89 6.14
CA ARG A 342 -22.81 6.59 5.73
C ARG A 342 -24.35 6.62 5.86
N GLY A 343 -25.07 6.32 4.77
CA GLY A 343 -26.54 6.28 4.73
C GLY A 343 -27.20 7.55 4.21
N GLU A 344 -26.49 8.64 3.94
CA GLU A 344 -27.05 9.78 3.25
C GLU A 344 -27.19 9.44 1.75
N ALA A 345 -28.42 9.39 1.26
CA ALA A 345 -28.71 9.19 -0.16
C ALA A 345 -28.11 10.33 -0.98
N THR A 346 -27.40 10.02 -2.07
CA THR A 346 -27.00 11.04 -3.05
C THR A 346 -28.26 11.68 -3.60
N PRO A 347 -28.42 13.02 -3.60
CA PRO A 347 -29.48 13.63 -4.39
C PRO A 347 -29.30 13.17 -5.83
N ARG A 348 -30.30 12.52 -6.38
CA ARG A 348 -30.35 12.23 -7.82
C ARG A 348 -30.66 13.56 -8.50
N PHE A 349 -29.66 14.13 -9.16
CA PHE A 349 -29.86 15.21 -10.13
C PHE A 349 -30.20 14.63 -11.48
#